data_ead1982e07a4884618d833eac77bb0a6
#
_entry.id   ead1982e07a4884618d833eac77bb0a6
#
_cell.length_a   1.000
_cell.length_b   1.000
_cell.length_c   1.000
_cell.angle_alpha   90.00
_cell.angle_beta   90.00
_cell.angle_gamma   90.00
#
_symmetry.space_group_name_H-M   'P 1'
#
loop_
_entity.id
_entity.type
_entity.pdbx_description
1 polymer ?
#
loop_
_entity_poly.entity_id
_entity_poly.type
_entity_poly.pdbx_seq_one_letter_code
_entity_poly.pdbx_strand_id
1 'polypeptide(L)'
;VTKAGFGVLLNLHYSDFWADPGKQFKPKAWESYGVKELEQAVYDFTLEMMHLYLENGVNITMVQVGNELSNGLLWPEGKVPNYDNIAAFVNAGIRAVRKADEERLAGSIKGVCPQMEGLSKIPVMIHLDNGGNNALYREWFDNFTKRGEDFELIGLSYYPFWHGTLDMLTNNMNDIAERYGKELIIAEVSMGYTMEDYKDYEKLTDE
;
A
#
# COMPACT_ATOMS: atom_id res chain seq x y z
N VAL A 1 -6.73 9.58 17.42
CA VAL A 1 -6.60 10.13 16.07
C VAL A 1 -7.94 10.71 15.64
N THR A 2 -8.99 9.91 15.37
CA THR A 2 -10.32 10.35 14.91
C THR A 2 -10.94 11.40 15.81
N LYS A 3 -10.90 11.22 17.14
CA LYS A 3 -11.42 12.22 18.12
C LYS A 3 -10.72 13.59 18.05
N ALA A 4 -9.51 13.63 17.51
CA ALA A 4 -8.77 14.88 17.28
C ALA A 4 -9.03 15.46 15.87
N GLY A 5 -9.97 14.88 15.10
CA GLY A 5 -10.36 15.37 13.78
C GLY A 5 -9.48 14.88 12.62
N PHE A 6 -8.52 13.99 12.87
CA PHE A 6 -7.66 13.47 11.80
C PHE A 6 -8.33 12.34 11.02
N GLY A 7 -8.06 12.30 9.71
CA GLY A 7 -8.27 11.11 8.89
C GLY A 7 -7.20 10.05 9.14
N VAL A 8 -7.53 8.81 8.81
CA VAL A 8 -6.63 7.66 8.95
C VAL A 8 -6.36 7.04 7.59
N LEU A 9 -5.10 6.94 7.21
CA LEU A 9 -4.63 6.00 6.21
C LEU A 9 -4.45 4.64 6.89
N LEU A 10 -5.29 3.66 6.54
CA LEU A 10 -5.16 2.31 7.03
C LEU A 10 -4.20 1.53 6.13
N ASN A 11 -3.04 1.13 6.66
CA ASN A 11 -2.04 0.34 5.94
C ASN A 11 -2.12 -1.14 6.35
N LEU A 12 -2.32 -2.02 5.38
CA LEU A 12 -2.47 -3.47 5.57
C LEU A 12 -1.24 -4.20 5.01
N HIS A 13 -0.37 -4.71 5.88
CA HIS A 13 0.89 -5.34 5.48
C HIS A 13 0.78 -6.80 5.01
N TYR A 14 -0.27 -7.53 5.40
CA TYR A 14 -0.46 -8.97 5.13
C TYR A 14 0.71 -9.85 5.58
N SER A 15 1.30 -9.52 6.72
CA SER A 15 2.43 -10.23 7.33
C SER A 15 2.34 -10.13 8.85
N ASP A 16 2.92 -11.08 9.56
CA ASP A 16 3.03 -11.01 11.03
C ASP A 16 4.03 -9.94 11.50
N PHE A 17 4.84 -9.44 10.60
CA PHE A 17 5.84 -8.40 10.83
C PHE A 17 5.65 -7.25 9.84
N TRP A 18 6.37 -6.16 10.03
CA TRP A 18 6.45 -5.11 9.04
C TRP A 18 6.98 -5.68 7.72
N ALA A 19 6.13 -5.63 6.70
CA ALA A 19 6.55 -5.95 5.35
C ALA A 19 7.39 -4.80 4.80
N ASP A 20 8.50 -5.14 4.17
CA ASP A 20 9.38 -4.24 3.44
C ASP A 20 9.86 -4.94 2.16
N PRO A 21 10.59 -4.27 1.24
CA PRO A 21 11.00 -4.88 -0.01
C PRO A 21 11.84 -6.16 0.12
N GLY A 22 12.46 -6.36 1.28
CA GLY A 22 13.23 -7.57 1.61
C GLY A 22 12.46 -8.63 2.40
N LYS A 23 11.25 -8.32 2.88
CA LYS A 23 10.50 -9.16 3.83
C LYS A 23 8.99 -9.10 3.54
N GLN A 24 8.55 -9.89 2.59
CA GLN A 24 7.15 -10.00 2.18
C GLN A 24 6.59 -11.40 2.49
N PHE A 25 6.93 -11.93 3.66
CA PHE A 25 6.56 -13.30 4.04
C PHE A 25 5.10 -13.39 4.43
N LYS A 26 4.48 -14.53 4.09
CA LYS A 26 3.13 -14.87 4.54
C LYS A 26 3.03 -14.85 6.07
N PRO A 27 1.88 -14.45 6.64
CA PRO A 27 1.59 -14.72 8.04
C PRO A 27 1.71 -16.23 8.35
N LYS A 28 2.13 -16.57 9.54
CA LYS A 28 2.26 -17.98 9.95
C LYS A 28 0.94 -18.75 9.81
N ALA A 29 -0.18 -18.08 10.04
CA ALA A 29 -1.50 -18.68 9.87
C ALA A 29 -1.81 -19.07 8.40
N TRP A 30 -1.12 -18.45 7.43
CA TRP A 30 -1.31 -18.69 6.00
C TRP A 30 -0.13 -19.45 5.36
N GLU A 31 0.81 -19.96 6.16
CA GLU A 31 2.06 -20.57 5.68
C GLU A 31 1.81 -21.71 4.69
N SER A 32 0.79 -22.53 4.94
CA SER A 32 0.42 -23.67 4.09
C SER A 32 -0.48 -23.32 2.90
N TYR A 33 -0.93 -22.07 2.78
CA TYR A 33 -1.90 -21.67 1.76
C TYR A 33 -1.24 -21.56 0.38
N GLY A 34 -1.95 -22.10 -0.62
CA GLY A 34 -1.66 -21.86 -2.03
C GLY A 34 -2.30 -20.57 -2.53
N VAL A 35 -2.11 -20.27 -3.81
CA VAL A 35 -2.50 -18.98 -4.42
C VAL A 35 -3.99 -18.64 -4.20
N LYS A 36 -4.91 -19.59 -4.42
CA LYS A 36 -6.36 -19.34 -4.25
C LYS A 36 -6.77 -19.11 -2.81
N GLU A 37 -6.15 -19.84 -1.89
CA GLU A 37 -6.40 -19.70 -0.45
C GLU A 37 -5.85 -18.37 0.06
N LEU A 38 -4.67 -17.93 -0.45
CA LEU A 38 -4.09 -16.63 -0.14
C LEU A 38 -4.97 -15.49 -0.68
N GLU A 39 -5.46 -15.60 -1.91
CA GLU A 39 -6.39 -14.61 -2.48
C GLU A 39 -7.63 -14.46 -1.58
N GLN A 40 -8.24 -15.56 -1.17
CA GLN A 40 -9.39 -15.51 -0.27
C GLN A 40 -9.03 -14.95 1.11
N ALA A 41 -7.90 -15.36 1.67
CA ALA A 41 -7.44 -14.87 2.98
C ALA A 41 -7.16 -13.36 2.99
N VAL A 42 -6.58 -12.82 1.92
CA VAL A 42 -6.39 -11.36 1.77
C VAL A 42 -7.75 -10.66 1.73
N TYR A 43 -8.70 -11.19 0.96
CA TYR A 43 -10.04 -10.61 0.89
C TYR A 43 -10.73 -10.60 2.26
N ASP A 44 -10.78 -11.76 2.91
CA ASP A 44 -11.48 -11.93 4.19
C ASP A 44 -10.86 -11.06 5.29
N PHE A 45 -9.53 -11.08 5.41
CA PHE A 45 -8.82 -10.25 6.39
C PHE A 45 -9.03 -8.76 6.15
N THR A 46 -8.94 -8.32 4.90
CA THR A 46 -9.16 -6.90 4.57
C THR A 46 -10.59 -6.47 4.90
N LEU A 47 -11.59 -7.29 4.54
CA LEU A 47 -12.99 -7.00 4.82
C LEU A 47 -13.27 -6.96 6.33
N GLU A 48 -12.72 -7.91 7.09
CA GLU A 48 -12.80 -7.95 8.55
C GLU A 48 -12.20 -6.70 9.19
N MET A 49 -11.00 -6.30 8.77
CA MET A 49 -10.34 -5.09 9.29
C MET A 49 -11.13 -3.83 8.94
N MET A 50 -11.64 -3.72 7.72
CA MET A 50 -12.48 -2.59 7.33
C MET A 50 -13.73 -2.49 8.21
N HIS A 51 -14.46 -3.59 8.42
CA HIS A 51 -15.63 -3.62 9.31
C HIS A 51 -15.23 -3.23 10.73
N LEU A 52 -14.19 -3.86 11.28
CA LEU A 52 -13.72 -3.60 12.64
C LEU A 52 -13.47 -2.09 12.87
N TYR A 53 -12.74 -1.44 11.96
CA TYR A 53 -12.42 -0.02 12.13
C TYR A 53 -13.61 0.89 11.86
N LEU A 54 -14.42 0.60 10.84
CA LEU A 54 -15.61 1.40 10.53
C LEU A 54 -16.65 1.32 11.66
N GLU A 55 -16.93 0.15 12.20
CA GLU A 55 -17.86 -0.06 13.31
C GLU A 55 -17.42 0.61 14.62
N ASN A 56 -16.10 0.77 14.79
CA ASN A 56 -15.53 1.47 15.94
C ASN A 56 -15.31 2.97 15.71
N GLY A 57 -15.90 3.54 14.67
CA GLY A 57 -15.92 4.98 14.39
C GLY A 57 -14.58 5.55 13.98
N VAL A 58 -13.70 4.77 13.37
CA VAL A 58 -12.45 5.27 12.81
C VAL A 58 -12.73 6.03 11.52
N ASN A 59 -12.20 7.27 11.43
CA ASN A 59 -12.31 8.10 10.22
C ASN A 59 -11.30 7.62 9.15
N ILE A 60 -11.63 6.52 8.45
CA ILE A 60 -10.80 5.98 7.38
C ILE A 60 -10.96 6.87 6.15
N THR A 61 -9.92 7.59 5.78
CA THR A 61 -9.91 8.46 4.59
C THR A 61 -9.21 7.82 3.40
N MET A 62 -8.48 6.73 3.62
CA MET A 62 -7.68 6.04 2.59
C MET A 62 -7.25 4.66 3.10
N VAL A 63 -7.10 3.69 2.21
CA VAL A 63 -6.57 2.36 2.54
C VAL A 63 -5.39 2.03 1.64
N GLN A 64 -4.29 1.62 2.24
CA GLN A 64 -3.13 1.08 1.54
C GLN A 64 -3.19 -0.44 1.56
N VAL A 65 -3.25 -1.04 0.37
CA VAL A 65 -3.30 -2.50 0.18
C VAL A 65 -1.88 -3.02 -0.06
N GLY A 66 -1.31 -3.62 0.97
CA GLY A 66 0.09 -4.02 1.01
C GLY A 66 1.04 -2.86 1.29
N ASN A 67 2.30 -3.17 1.61
CA ASN A 67 3.34 -2.20 1.91
C ASN A 67 4.60 -2.49 1.10
N GLU A 68 5.12 -1.47 0.39
CA GLU A 68 6.38 -1.53 -0.37
C GLU A 68 6.49 -2.75 -1.31
N LEU A 69 5.52 -2.86 -2.22
CA LEU A 69 5.29 -4.05 -3.05
C LEU A 69 6.26 -4.24 -4.21
N SER A 70 7.39 -3.53 -4.25
CA SER A 70 8.34 -3.59 -5.39
C SER A 70 8.82 -5.01 -5.69
N ASN A 71 8.95 -5.85 -4.68
CA ASN A 71 9.29 -7.27 -4.82
C ASN A 71 8.09 -8.21 -4.65
N GLY A 72 6.85 -7.67 -4.72
CA GLY A 72 5.60 -8.40 -4.53
C GLY A 72 5.19 -8.51 -3.08
N LEU A 73 4.35 -9.51 -2.75
CA LEU A 73 3.84 -9.78 -1.40
C LEU A 73 3.58 -11.28 -1.22
N LEU A 74 3.39 -11.73 0.03
CA LEU A 74 3.01 -13.12 0.36
C LEU A 74 3.92 -14.16 -0.29
N TRP A 75 5.22 -13.99 -0.08
CA TRP A 75 6.22 -14.89 -0.65
C TRP A 75 6.09 -16.33 -0.16
N PRO A 76 6.46 -17.32 -1.04
CA PRO A 76 7.02 -17.16 -2.39
C PRO A 76 6.00 -16.92 -3.50
N GLU A 77 4.70 -17.15 -3.28
CA GLU A 77 3.66 -17.20 -4.31
C GLU A 77 3.51 -15.88 -5.06
N GLY A 78 3.53 -14.75 -4.36
CA GLY A 78 3.41 -13.39 -4.92
C GLY A 78 4.74 -12.66 -5.05
N LYS A 79 5.85 -13.38 -5.14
CA LYS A 79 7.16 -12.74 -5.40
C LYS A 79 7.31 -12.38 -6.87
N VAL A 80 7.88 -11.21 -7.16
CA VAL A 80 8.27 -10.83 -8.54
C VAL A 80 9.17 -11.93 -9.13
N PRO A 81 8.94 -12.39 -10.39
CA PRO A 81 8.07 -11.77 -11.41
C PRO A 81 6.65 -12.37 -11.53
N ASN A 82 6.10 -12.96 -10.48
CA ASN A 82 4.78 -13.61 -10.52
C ASN A 82 3.64 -12.58 -10.49
N TYR A 83 3.58 -11.68 -11.48
CA TYR A 83 2.60 -10.59 -11.51
C TYR A 83 1.14 -11.04 -11.57
N ASP A 84 0.84 -12.25 -12.07
CA ASP A 84 -0.51 -12.79 -12.03
C ASP A 84 -0.97 -13.04 -10.57
N ASN A 85 -0.09 -13.60 -9.75
CA ASN A 85 -0.38 -13.83 -8.33
C ASN A 85 -0.39 -12.52 -7.53
N ILE A 86 0.57 -11.62 -7.79
CA ILE A 86 0.61 -10.28 -7.17
C ILE A 86 -0.71 -9.58 -7.43
N ALA A 87 -1.16 -9.55 -8.68
CA ALA A 87 -2.43 -8.92 -9.04
C ALA A 87 -3.63 -9.61 -8.38
N ALA A 88 -3.66 -10.94 -8.31
CA ALA A 88 -4.73 -11.67 -7.63
C ALA A 88 -4.86 -11.25 -6.16
N PHE A 89 -3.74 -11.15 -5.44
CA PHE A 89 -3.74 -10.77 -4.03
C PHE A 89 -4.11 -9.30 -3.83
N VAL A 90 -3.51 -8.39 -4.59
CA VAL A 90 -3.81 -6.95 -4.50
C VAL A 90 -5.26 -6.68 -4.88
N ASN A 91 -5.77 -7.31 -5.95
CA ASN A 91 -7.18 -7.19 -6.36
C ASN A 91 -8.13 -7.70 -5.28
N ALA A 92 -7.79 -8.78 -4.58
CA ALA A 92 -8.59 -9.27 -3.46
C ALA A 92 -8.73 -8.23 -2.36
N GLY A 93 -7.63 -7.57 -1.98
CA GLY A 93 -7.64 -6.45 -1.04
C GLY A 93 -8.48 -5.26 -1.55
N ILE A 94 -8.29 -4.85 -2.80
CA ILE A 94 -9.08 -3.77 -3.41
C ILE A 94 -10.57 -4.11 -3.38
N ARG A 95 -10.98 -5.30 -3.82
CA ARG A 95 -12.39 -5.73 -3.81
C ARG A 95 -12.99 -5.73 -2.41
N ALA A 96 -12.23 -6.14 -1.38
CA ALA A 96 -12.68 -6.12 0.00
C ALA A 96 -12.90 -4.69 0.52
N VAL A 97 -11.99 -3.76 0.22
CA VAL A 97 -12.18 -2.33 0.54
C VAL A 97 -13.43 -1.78 -0.15
N ARG A 98 -13.62 -2.08 -1.46
CA ARG A 98 -14.81 -1.65 -2.20
C ARG A 98 -16.09 -2.20 -1.59
N LYS A 99 -16.08 -3.48 -1.20
CA LYS A 99 -17.23 -4.12 -0.56
C LYS A 99 -17.62 -3.45 0.75
N ALA A 100 -16.63 -3.20 1.63
CA ALA A 100 -16.87 -2.50 2.89
C ALA A 100 -17.37 -1.05 2.67
N ASP A 101 -16.82 -0.37 1.67
CA ASP A 101 -17.22 1.01 1.33
C ASP A 101 -18.64 1.08 0.76
N GLU A 102 -19.04 0.13 -0.07
CA GLU A 102 -20.43 -0.02 -0.53
C GLU A 102 -21.39 -0.23 0.66
N GLU A 103 -21.05 -1.08 1.61
CA GLU A 103 -21.84 -1.33 2.81
C GLU A 103 -21.92 -0.10 3.72
N ARG A 104 -20.83 0.66 3.84
CA ARG A 104 -20.80 1.95 4.53
C ARG A 104 -21.77 2.95 3.89
N LEU A 105 -21.67 3.13 2.57
CA LEU A 105 -22.53 4.06 1.81
C LEU A 105 -24.00 3.65 1.85
N ALA A 106 -24.29 2.36 1.88
CA ALA A 106 -25.64 1.83 2.04
C ALA A 106 -26.20 1.97 3.48
N GLY A 107 -25.38 2.45 4.45
CA GLY A 107 -25.76 2.53 5.86
C GLY A 107 -25.92 1.18 6.56
N SER A 108 -25.32 0.13 6.01
CA SER A 108 -25.38 -1.23 6.56
C SER A 108 -24.42 -1.44 7.74
N ILE A 109 -23.35 -0.64 7.82
CA ILE A 109 -22.37 -0.64 8.90
C ILE A 109 -22.81 0.36 9.96
N LYS A 110 -22.93 -0.08 11.21
CA LYS A 110 -23.26 0.77 12.36
C LYS A 110 -21.99 1.33 12.99
N GLY A 111 -22.09 2.53 13.56
CA GLY A 111 -20.98 3.14 14.29
C GLY A 111 -19.97 3.90 13.41
N VAL A 112 -20.22 4.00 12.12
CA VAL A 112 -19.36 4.76 11.19
C VAL A 112 -19.18 6.19 11.68
N CYS A 113 -17.94 6.67 11.55
CA CYS A 113 -17.57 8.03 11.93
C CYS A 113 -18.37 9.09 11.13
N PRO A 114 -19.03 10.07 11.77
CA PRO A 114 -19.77 11.11 11.06
C PRO A 114 -18.95 11.93 10.07
N GLN A 115 -17.64 12.09 10.30
CA GLN A 115 -16.75 12.78 9.37
C GLN A 115 -16.63 12.07 8.00
N MET A 116 -17.04 10.81 7.90
CA MET A 116 -17.06 10.06 6.63
C MET A 116 -18.36 10.23 5.83
N GLU A 117 -19.36 10.92 6.34
CA GLU A 117 -20.65 11.12 5.64
C GLU A 117 -20.50 11.81 4.28
N GLY A 118 -19.53 12.74 4.16
CA GLY A 118 -19.23 13.44 2.91
C GLY A 118 -18.27 12.72 1.97
N LEU A 119 -17.71 11.58 2.40
CA LEU A 119 -16.75 10.82 1.58
C LEU A 119 -17.50 9.91 0.60
N SER A 120 -17.42 10.26 -0.69
CA SER A 120 -18.11 9.51 -1.76
C SER A 120 -17.52 8.13 -2.02
N LYS A 121 -16.23 7.94 -1.72
CA LYS A 121 -15.48 6.68 -1.92
C LYS A 121 -14.26 6.68 -1.01
N ILE A 122 -13.92 5.54 -0.42
CA ILE A 122 -12.64 5.35 0.25
C ILE A 122 -11.58 5.04 -0.82
N PRO A 123 -10.61 5.93 -1.06
CA PRO A 123 -9.57 5.69 -2.06
C PRO A 123 -8.61 4.59 -1.61
N VAL A 124 -8.16 3.79 -2.59
CA VAL A 124 -7.16 2.74 -2.38
C VAL A 124 -5.81 3.18 -2.93
N MET A 125 -4.78 2.96 -2.16
CA MET A 125 -3.38 3.23 -2.49
C MET A 125 -2.61 1.92 -2.68
N ILE A 126 -1.77 1.88 -3.72
CA ILE A 126 -0.73 0.86 -3.92
C ILE A 126 0.61 1.53 -3.69
N HIS A 127 1.43 0.94 -2.82
CA HIS A 127 2.66 1.54 -2.32
C HIS A 127 3.89 0.74 -2.76
N LEU A 128 4.85 1.42 -3.38
CA LEU A 128 6.17 0.90 -3.70
C LEU A 128 7.26 1.69 -2.97
N ASP A 129 8.38 1.04 -2.70
CA ASP A 129 9.60 1.68 -2.23
C ASP A 129 10.39 2.34 -3.39
N ASN A 130 11.57 2.87 -3.08
CA ASN A 130 12.54 3.35 -4.06
C ASN A 130 12.01 4.43 -5.01
N GLY A 131 11.41 5.48 -4.44
CA GLY A 131 10.66 6.51 -5.14
C GLY A 131 11.41 7.26 -6.25
N GLY A 132 12.75 7.23 -6.27
CA GLY A 132 13.55 7.78 -7.37
C GLY A 132 13.77 6.83 -8.56
N ASN A 133 13.36 5.56 -8.46
CA ASN A 133 13.59 4.55 -9.50
C ASN A 133 12.42 4.43 -10.49
N ASN A 134 12.37 5.31 -11.47
CA ASN A 134 11.30 5.33 -12.48
C ASN A 134 11.16 3.99 -13.25
N ALA A 135 12.28 3.32 -13.57
CA ALA A 135 12.23 2.06 -14.31
C ALA A 135 11.49 0.97 -13.52
N LEU A 136 11.72 0.89 -12.21
CA LEU A 136 11.03 -0.02 -11.30
C LEU A 136 9.52 0.26 -11.28
N TYR A 137 9.13 1.54 -11.13
CA TYR A 137 7.72 1.94 -11.11
C TYR A 137 7.01 1.61 -12.42
N ARG A 138 7.64 1.91 -13.57
CA ARG A 138 7.08 1.55 -14.88
C ARG A 138 6.94 0.04 -15.04
N GLU A 139 7.97 -0.73 -14.71
CA GLU A 139 7.90 -2.19 -14.82
C GLU A 139 6.77 -2.75 -13.95
N TRP A 140 6.70 -2.33 -12.70
CA TRP A 140 5.71 -2.83 -11.77
C TRP A 140 4.28 -2.47 -12.19
N PHE A 141 4.00 -1.19 -12.40
CA PHE A 141 2.66 -0.73 -12.74
C PHE A 141 2.22 -1.11 -14.15
N ASP A 142 3.13 -1.18 -15.14
CA ASP A 142 2.79 -1.70 -16.48
C ASP A 142 2.37 -3.17 -16.45
N ASN A 143 2.91 -3.96 -15.52
CA ASN A 143 2.49 -5.33 -15.32
C ASN A 143 1.20 -5.43 -14.50
N PHE A 144 1.07 -4.62 -13.46
CA PHE A 144 -0.12 -4.64 -12.60
C PHE A 144 -1.37 -4.14 -13.35
N THR A 145 -1.31 -2.99 -14.02
CA THR A 145 -2.47 -2.38 -14.69
C THR A 145 -3.08 -3.23 -15.81
N LYS A 146 -2.33 -4.19 -16.36
CA LYS A 146 -2.87 -5.18 -17.32
C LYS A 146 -3.73 -6.27 -16.66
N ARG A 147 -3.67 -6.39 -15.34
CA ARG A 147 -4.25 -7.49 -14.55
C ARG A 147 -5.08 -7.01 -13.38
N GLY A 148 -4.83 -5.78 -12.96
CA GLY A 148 -5.33 -5.22 -11.72
C GLY A 148 -6.70 -4.57 -11.82
N GLU A 149 -7.41 -4.56 -10.70
CA GLU A 149 -8.55 -3.70 -10.45
C GLU A 149 -8.12 -2.23 -10.43
N ASP A 150 -9.08 -1.32 -10.62
CA ASP A 150 -8.81 0.11 -10.54
C ASP A 150 -8.56 0.58 -9.10
N PHE A 151 -7.62 1.49 -8.94
CA PHE A 151 -7.22 2.10 -7.68
C PHE A 151 -6.96 3.60 -7.88
N GLU A 152 -6.88 4.40 -6.81
CA GLU A 152 -6.80 5.86 -6.92
C GLU A 152 -5.40 6.42 -6.77
N LEU A 153 -4.57 5.82 -5.91
CA LEU A 153 -3.35 6.45 -5.40
C LEU A 153 -2.13 5.55 -5.58
N ILE A 154 -1.02 6.15 -5.98
CA ILE A 154 0.30 5.52 -5.90
C ILE A 154 1.05 6.12 -4.71
N GLY A 155 1.41 5.26 -3.75
CA GLY A 155 2.29 5.59 -2.65
C GLY A 155 3.74 5.36 -3.00
N LEU A 156 4.62 6.22 -2.51
CA LEU A 156 6.06 6.12 -2.68
C LEU A 156 6.76 6.20 -1.33
N SER A 157 7.75 5.33 -1.07
CA SER A 157 8.77 5.62 -0.06
C SER A 157 9.92 6.41 -0.67
N TYR A 158 10.35 7.45 0.01
CA TYR A 158 11.50 8.22 -0.40
C TYR A 158 12.45 8.48 0.76
N TYR A 159 13.56 7.78 0.73
CA TYR A 159 14.69 7.96 1.64
C TYR A 159 15.89 8.42 0.82
N PRO A 160 16.32 9.72 0.91
CA PRO A 160 17.33 10.28 0.01
C PRO A 160 18.64 9.50 -0.08
N PHE A 161 18.97 8.75 0.97
CA PHE A 161 20.20 7.96 1.03
C PHE A 161 20.21 6.74 0.11
N TRP A 162 19.03 6.16 -0.16
CA TRP A 162 18.90 4.90 -0.90
C TRP A 162 18.10 5.05 -2.19
N HIS A 163 17.24 6.06 -2.25
CA HIS A 163 16.23 6.17 -3.32
C HIS A 163 16.57 7.21 -4.38
N GLY A 164 17.83 7.68 -4.41
CA GLY A 164 18.31 8.63 -5.40
C GLY A 164 18.03 10.09 -5.05
N THR A 165 18.29 10.97 -6.02
CA THR A 165 18.18 12.42 -5.83
C THR A 165 16.73 12.91 -5.89
N LEU A 166 16.49 14.15 -5.40
CA LEU A 166 15.18 14.80 -5.54
C LEU A 166 14.76 14.98 -7.02
N ASP A 167 15.73 15.19 -7.92
CA ASP A 167 15.44 15.26 -9.35
C ASP A 167 14.95 13.90 -9.89
N MET A 168 15.55 12.80 -9.43
CA MET A 168 15.09 11.45 -9.79
C MET A 168 13.67 11.19 -9.26
N LEU A 169 13.40 11.56 -8.01
CA LEU A 169 12.05 11.47 -7.43
C LEU A 169 11.05 12.31 -8.23
N THR A 170 11.37 13.57 -8.50
CA THR A 170 10.50 14.50 -9.24
C THR A 170 10.21 13.97 -10.63
N ASN A 171 11.23 13.48 -11.34
CA ASN A 171 11.07 12.89 -12.67
C ASN A 171 10.19 11.65 -12.63
N ASN A 172 10.39 10.77 -11.65
CA ASN A 172 9.56 9.59 -11.47
C ASN A 172 8.10 9.97 -11.20
N MET A 173 7.86 10.86 -10.23
CA MET A 173 6.51 11.30 -9.87
C MET A 173 5.77 11.90 -11.06
N ASN A 174 6.41 12.81 -11.81
CA ASN A 174 5.78 13.43 -12.99
C ASN A 174 5.42 12.38 -14.05
N ASP A 175 6.33 11.47 -14.34
CA ASP A 175 6.13 10.43 -15.34
C ASP A 175 5.00 9.45 -14.96
N ILE A 176 5.01 8.92 -13.74
CA ILE A 176 3.99 7.95 -13.31
C ILE A 176 2.61 8.58 -13.12
N ALA A 177 2.55 9.86 -12.70
CA ALA A 177 1.29 10.60 -12.62
C ALA A 177 0.65 10.75 -14.00
N GLU A 178 1.42 11.18 -15.01
CA GLU A 178 0.96 11.31 -16.38
C GLU A 178 0.60 9.96 -17.00
N ARG A 179 1.47 8.95 -16.80
CA ARG A 179 1.35 7.62 -17.43
C ARG A 179 0.12 6.84 -16.93
N TYR A 180 -0.13 6.88 -15.64
CA TYR A 180 -1.18 6.07 -15.01
C TYR A 180 -2.43 6.87 -14.63
N GLY A 181 -2.39 8.20 -14.70
CA GLY A 181 -3.50 9.07 -14.31
C GLY A 181 -3.91 8.93 -12.85
N LYS A 182 -2.95 8.69 -11.96
CA LYS A 182 -3.17 8.49 -10.53
C LYS A 182 -2.65 9.66 -9.71
N GLU A 183 -3.29 9.90 -8.58
CA GLU A 183 -2.74 10.81 -7.56
C GLU A 183 -1.54 10.15 -6.86
N LEU A 184 -0.60 10.95 -6.39
CA LEU A 184 0.62 10.46 -5.77
C LEU A 184 0.75 10.94 -4.34
N ILE A 185 1.24 10.06 -3.47
CA ILE A 185 1.56 10.38 -2.08
C ILE A 185 2.96 9.85 -1.77
N ILE A 186 3.82 10.68 -1.20
CA ILE A 186 5.01 10.17 -0.52
C ILE A 186 4.52 9.63 0.83
N ALA A 187 4.31 8.31 0.87
CA ALA A 187 3.74 7.62 2.02
C ALA A 187 4.74 7.47 3.15
N GLU A 188 6.02 7.34 2.79
CA GLU A 188 7.11 7.25 3.74
C GLU A 188 8.27 8.15 3.31
N VAL A 189 8.79 8.91 4.27
CA VAL A 189 9.98 9.73 4.09
C VAL A 189 10.71 9.86 5.42
N SER A 190 12.03 9.76 5.36
CA SER A 190 12.87 10.10 6.51
C SER A 190 14.16 10.73 6.05
N MET A 191 14.60 11.70 6.80
CA MET A 191 15.88 12.34 6.66
C MET A 191 16.41 12.72 8.03
N GLY A 192 17.68 12.45 8.28
CA GLY A 192 18.32 12.82 9.54
C GLY A 192 18.22 14.31 9.79
N TYR A 193 17.87 14.66 11.00
CA TYR A 193 17.73 16.05 11.47
C TYR A 193 19.10 16.71 11.67
N THR A 194 20.14 15.92 11.99
CA THR A 194 21.53 16.37 12.15
C THR A 194 22.50 15.49 11.39
N MET A 195 23.71 16.01 11.10
CA MET A 195 24.77 15.19 10.49
C MET A 195 25.30 14.07 11.41
N GLU A 196 24.97 14.10 12.71
CA GLU A 196 25.30 13.03 13.64
C GLU A 196 24.53 11.76 13.35
N ASP A 197 23.31 11.88 12.87
CA ASP A 197 22.46 10.78 12.46
C ASP A 197 23.00 10.05 11.22
N TYR A 198 23.94 10.68 10.48
CA TYR A 198 24.50 10.15 9.23
C TYR A 198 25.76 9.31 9.41
N LYS A 199 26.37 9.28 10.59
CA LYS A 199 27.62 8.53 10.80
C LYS A 199 27.48 7.03 10.58
N ASP A 200 26.28 6.50 10.74
CA ASP A 200 25.99 5.09 10.46
C ASP A 200 25.59 4.85 8.99
N TYR A 201 25.20 5.89 8.27
CA TYR A 201 24.80 5.81 6.85
C TYR A 201 26.01 5.92 5.89
N GLU A 202 27.10 6.59 6.28
CA GLU A 202 28.34 6.62 5.49
C GLU A 202 28.88 5.21 5.21
N LYS A 203 28.57 4.23 6.08
CA LYS A 203 28.92 2.83 5.88
C LYS A 203 28.04 2.09 4.86
N LEU A 204 26.90 2.66 4.49
CA LEU A 204 25.94 2.06 3.55
C LEU A 204 26.08 2.62 2.13
N THR A 205 26.80 3.73 1.95
CA THR A 205 27.01 4.39 0.66
C THR A 205 28.32 4.01 -0.01
N ASP A 206 29.19 3.26 0.67
CA ASP A 206 30.48 2.77 0.14
C ASP A 206 30.37 1.32 -0.43
N GLU A 207 29.20 0.75 -0.53
CA GLU A 207 28.86 -0.49 -1.24
C GLU A 207 27.94 -0.19 -2.44
#